data_f538a388a72e61712be912ea1629d56f
#
_entry.id   f538a388a72e61712be912ea1629d56f
#
_cell.length_a   1.000
_cell.length_b   1.000
_cell.length_c   1.000
_cell.angle_alpha   90.00
_cell.angle_beta   90.00
_cell.angle_gamma   90.00
#
_symmetry.space_group_name_H-M   'P 1'
#
loop_
_entity.id
_entity.type
_entity.pdbx_description
1 polymer ?
#
loop_
_entity_poly.entity_id
_entity_poly.type
_entity_poly.pdbx_seq_one_letter_code
_entity_poly.pdbx_strand_id
1 'polypeptide(L)'
;MSEKLQTVAQLEDKCVDIRSNLLNFIHRIGMGHLGGELSIVEMAVALYYKYLNFDVLNPKQEGRDRFILSKAHCSETLYTIFSDQGAYTQDYMVEHFENLDQYKFGMHSNRKKCPQIEVSAGSLGHGLPIAVGYAMGARVRKENYRVFVMIGDGEFDEGTNWEALMAGAHYKLNNLVCILDKNQLQMTGPTEQIMNIDPVADKVRAFGWNVINIEDGNDMAQVC
;
A
#
# COMPACT_ATOMS: atom_id res chain seq x y z
N MET A 1 14.47 -10.78 -9.90
CA MET A 1 13.83 -9.44 -9.86
C MET A 1 13.41 -9.07 -11.26
N SER A 2 12.18 -8.64 -11.47
CA SER A 2 11.76 -7.98 -12.72
C SER A 2 12.64 -6.75 -12.98
N GLU A 3 12.89 -6.43 -14.24
CA GLU A 3 13.64 -5.24 -14.61
C GLU A 3 12.88 -3.99 -14.13
N LYS A 4 13.60 -3.07 -13.46
CA LYS A 4 12.99 -1.85 -12.95
C LYS A 4 12.73 -0.86 -14.08
N LEU A 5 11.50 -0.32 -14.13
CA LEU A 5 11.14 0.72 -15.07
C LEU A 5 11.86 2.03 -14.72
N GLN A 6 12.34 2.73 -15.74
CA GLN A 6 13.21 3.89 -15.53
C GLN A 6 12.49 5.22 -15.78
N THR A 7 11.59 5.26 -16.77
CA THR A 7 10.93 6.48 -17.20
C THR A 7 9.50 6.60 -16.68
N VAL A 8 9.02 7.83 -16.58
CA VAL A 8 7.62 8.13 -16.24
C VAL A 8 6.68 7.47 -17.25
N ALA A 9 6.94 7.61 -18.56
CA ALA A 9 6.11 7.01 -19.61
C ALA A 9 5.97 5.48 -19.48
N GLN A 10 7.05 4.76 -19.13
CA GLN A 10 6.97 3.31 -18.88
C GLN A 10 6.08 2.97 -17.68
N LEU A 11 6.10 3.81 -16.64
CA LEU A 11 5.26 3.64 -15.47
C LEU A 11 3.80 3.98 -15.75
N GLU A 12 3.53 5.02 -16.57
CA GLU A 12 2.18 5.38 -17.04
C GLU A 12 1.57 4.24 -17.85
N ASP A 13 2.31 3.69 -18.84
CA ASP A 13 1.87 2.53 -19.60
C ASP A 13 1.56 1.34 -18.67
N LYS A 14 2.42 1.10 -17.66
CA LYS A 14 2.20 0.05 -16.67
C LYS A 14 0.96 0.30 -15.82
N CYS A 15 0.62 1.54 -15.48
CA CYS A 15 -0.61 1.87 -14.77
C CYS A 15 -1.85 1.52 -15.60
N VAL A 16 -1.81 1.74 -16.91
CA VAL A 16 -2.90 1.33 -17.81
C VAL A 16 -3.09 -0.18 -17.81
N ASP A 17 -1.99 -0.94 -17.92
CA ASP A 17 -2.02 -2.40 -17.84
C ASP A 17 -2.60 -2.90 -16.50
N ILE A 18 -2.12 -2.34 -15.39
CA ILE A 18 -2.58 -2.74 -14.04
C ILE A 18 -4.05 -2.40 -13.85
N ARG A 19 -4.52 -1.21 -14.28
CA ARG A 19 -5.94 -0.84 -14.22
C ARG A 19 -6.83 -1.80 -15.03
N SER A 20 -6.40 -2.11 -16.25
CA SER A 20 -7.14 -3.03 -17.13
C SER A 20 -7.24 -4.44 -16.50
N ASN A 21 -6.13 -4.95 -15.99
CA ASN A 21 -6.08 -6.26 -15.34
C ASN A 21 -6.87 -6.29 -14.02
N LEU A 22 -6.82 -5.23 -13.23
CA LEU A 22 -7.58 -5.07 -11.99
C LEU A 22 -9.08 -5.07 -12.26
N LEU A 23 -9.54 -4.27 -13.24
CA LEU A 23 -10.95 -4.21 -13.63
C LEU A 23 -11.46 -5.58 -14.09
N ASN A 24 -10.67 -6.29 -14.91
CA ASN A 24 -11.02 -7.65 -15.34
C ASN A 24 -11.07 -8.61 -14.15
N PHE A 25 -10.12 -8.53 -13.22
CA PHE A 25 -10.10 -9.37 -12.02
C PHE A 25 -11.33 -9.12 -11.15
N ILE A 26 -11.64 -7.85 -10.81
CA ILE A 26 -12.81 -7.47 -10.01
C ILE A 26 -14.11 -7.88 -10.70
N HIS A 27 -14.22 -7.69 -12.02
CA HIS A 27 -15.38 -8.12 -12.78
C HIS A 27 -15.63 -9.64 -12.64
N ARG A 28 -14.58 -10.44 -12.72
CA ARG A 28 -14.65 -11.90 -12.66
C ARG A 28 -14.98 -12.42 -11.27
N ILE A 29 -14.47 -11.77 -10.20
CA ILE A 29 -14.78 -12.18 -8.81
C ILE A 29 -16.10 -11.58 -8.30
N GLY A 30 -16.62 -10.53 -8.94
CA GLY A 30 -17.91 -9.92 -8.62
C GLY A 30 -17.96 -9.11 -7.32
N MET A 31 -16.80 -8.76 -6.74
CA MET A 31 -16.67 -7.99 -5.50
C MET A 31 -15.35 -7.22 -5.47
N GLY A 32 -15.25 -6.15 -4.64
CA GLY A 32 -14.04 -5.34 -4.47
C GLY A 32 -14.36 -3.92 -4.03
N HIS A 33 -13.32 -3.15 -3.73
CA HIS A 33 -13.42 -1.75 -3.30
C HIS A 33 -12.86 -0.82 -4.37
N LEU A 34 -13.44 -0.90 -5.58
CA LEU A 34 -12.91 -0.36 -6.83
C LEU A 34 -12.37 1.08 -6.73
N GLY A 35 -13.08 1.98 -6.04
CA GLY A 35 -12.64 3.37 -5.89
C GLY A 35 -11.30 3.48 -5.17
N GLY A 36 -11.19 2.85 -4.01
CA GLY A 36 -9.96 2.85 -3.22
C GLY A 36 -8.80 2.10 -3.89
N GLU A 37 -9.11 1.05 -4.67
CA GLU A 37 -8.12 0.28 -5.41
C GLU A 37 -7.53 1.06 -6.58
N LEU A 38 -8.37 1.76 -7.33
CA LEU A 38 -7.93 2.57 -8.47
C LEU A 38 -7.16 3.84 -8.02
N SER A 39 -7.46 4.38 -6.82
CA SER A 39 -6.79 5.58 -6.32
C SER A 39 -5.30 5.36 -6.01
N ILE A 40 -4.89 4.12 -5.75
CA ILE A 40 -3.50 3.79 -5.36
C ILE A 40 -2.64 3.21 -6.47
N VAL A 41 -3.15 3.09 -7.69
CA VAL A 41 -2.44 2.36 -8.77
C VAL A 41 -1.09 3.00 -9.08
N GLU A 42 -1.01 4.32 -9.25
CA GLU A 42 0.25 5.03 -9.56
C GLU A 42 1.27 4.84 -8.44
N MET A 43 0.87 5.03 -7.19
CA MET A 43 1.76 4.83 -6.05
C MET A 43 2.24 3.38 -5.96
N ALA A 44 1.34 2.40 -6.12
CA ALA A 44 1.70 0.99 -6.06
C ALA A 44 2.62 0.59 -7.22
N VAL A 45 2.34 1.07 -8.44
CA VAL A 45 3.20 0.85 -9.61
C VAL A 45 4.58 1.48 -9.39
N ALA A 46 4.65 2.75 -8.97
CA ALA A 46 5.93 3.41 -8.68
C ALA A 46 6.73 2.60 -7.64
N LEU A 47 6.09 2.15 -6.57
CA LEU A 47 6.75 1.35 -5.54
C LEU A 47 7.28 0.03 -6.09
N TYR A 48 6.44 -0.81 -6.69
CA TYR A 48 6.82 -2.16 -7.08
C TYR A 48 7.70 -2.22 -8.32
N TYR A 49 7.53 -1.32 -9.27
CA TYR A 49 8.28 -1.34 -10.53
C TYR A 49 9.51 -0.44 -10.54
N LYS A 50 9.67 0.48 -9.57
CA LYS A 50 10.83 1.38 -9.53
C LYS A 50 11.54 1.40 -8.17
N TYR A 51 10.84 1.65 -7.07
CA TYR A 51 11.50 2.07 -5.83
C TYR A 51 11.77 0.97 -4.81
N LEU A 52 10.89 -0.04 -4.67
CA LEU A 52 11.07 -1.09 -3.67
C LEU A 52 12.20 -2.05 -4.06
N ASN A 53 13.08 -2.34 -3.11
CA ASN A 53 13.93 -3.52 -3.18
C ASN A 53 13.08 -4.73 -2.75
N PHE A 54 12.30 -5.26 -3.67
CA PHE A 54 11.40 -6.39 -3.43
C PHE A 54 11.26 -7.24 -4.70
N ASP A 55 11.33 -8.54 -4.53
CA ASP A 55 11.10 -9.51 -5.59
C ASP A 55 9.85 -10.35 -5.24
N VAL A 56 8.78 -10.21 -6.03
CA VAL A 56 7.52 -10.93 -5.78
C VAL A 56 7.67 -12.44 -5.93
N LEU A 57 8.67 -12.90 -6.72
CA LEU A 57 8.98 -14.32 -6.91
C LEU A 57 9.84 -14.86 -5.76
N ASN A 58 10.51 -13.99 -5.01
CA ASN A 58 11.29 -14.35 -3.84
C ASN A 58 10.91 -13.47 -2.62
N PRO A 59 9.69 -13.60 -2.08
CA PRO A 59 9.18 -12.74 -1.01
C PRO A 59 9.93 -12.88 0.33
N LYS A 60 10.86 -13.83 0.44
CA LYS A 60 11.72 -14.04 1.61
C LYS A 60 13.14 -13.51 1.43
N GLN A 61 13.43 -12.80 0.33
CA GLN A 61 14.74 -12.22 0.07
C GLN A 61 15.24 -11.42 1.29
N GLU A 62 16.48 -11.67 1.68
CA GLU A 62 17.14 -10.90 2.75
C GLU A 62 17.37 -9.45 2.33
N GLY A 63 17.29 -8.54 3.29
CA GLY A 63 17.52 -7.11 3.07
C GLY A 63 16.46 -6.41 2.21
N ARG A 64 15.37 -7.10 1.84
CA ARG A 64 14.29 -6.49 1.07
C ARG A 64 13.55 -5.41 1.86
N ASP A 65 13.03 -4.43 1.18
CA ASP A 65 12.12 -3.46 1.77
C ASP A 65 10.81 -4.11 2.25
N ARG A 66 10.10 -3.43 3.14
CA ARG A 66 8.80 -3.84 3.68
C ARG A 66 7.73 -2.90 3.18
N PHE A 67 6.68 -3.43 2.59
CA PHE A 67 5.51 -2.65 2.22
C PHE A 67 4.28 -3.16 2.98
N ILE A 68 3.58 -2.24 3.65
CA ILE A 68 2.36 -2.52 4.42
C ILE A 68 1.22 -1.74 3.79
N LEU A 69 0.25 -2.44 3.22
CA LEU A 69 -1.01 -1.85 2.79
C LEU A 69 -1.97 -1.82 3.98
N SER A 70 -2.03 -0.70 4.70
CA SER A 70 -2.90 -0.56 5.87
C SER A 70 -4.36 -0.51 5.47
N LYS A 71 -4.70 0.22 4.39
CA LYS A 71 -6.01 0.17 3.73
C LYS A 71 -6.20 -1.16 2.96
N ALA A 72 -6.25 -2.26 3.69
CA ALA A 72 -6.19 -3.61 3.13
C ALA A 72 -7.41 -3.99 2.26
N HIS A 73 -8.46 -3.17 2.28
CA HIS A 73 -9.57 -3.26 1.33
C HIS A 73 -9.17 -2.94 -0.12
N CYS A 74 -7.90 -2.59 -0.37
CA CYS A 74 -7.33 -2.41 -1.71
C CYS A 74 -6.33 -3.51 -2.07
N SER A 75 -6.49 -4.71 -1.50
CA SER A 75 -5.57 -5.84 -1.69
C SER A 75 -5.54 -6.36 -3.12
N GLU A 76 -6.64 -6.22 -3.87
CA GLU A 76 -6.76 -6.69 -5.25
C GLU A 76 -5.80 -5.95 -6.19
N THR A 77 -5.48 -4.68 -5.89
CA THR A 77 -4.42 -3.95 -6.61
C THR A 77 -3.06 -4.63 -6.44
N LEU A 78 -2.72 -5.06 -5.23
CA LEU A 78 -1.45 -5.77 -4.98
C LEU A 78 -1.45 -7.14 -5.64
N TYR A 79 -2.55 -7.89 -5.57
CA TYR A 79 -2.64 -9.20 -6.25
C TYR A 79 -2.47 -9.06 -7.75
N THR A 80 -3.05 -8.03 -8.34
CA THR A 80 -2.89 -7.73 -9.78
C THR A 80 -1.43 -7.43 -10.13
N ILE A 81 -0.73 -6.64 -9.31
CA ILE A 81 0.71 -6.38 -9.48
C ILE A 81 1.52 -7.67 -9.34
N PHE A 82 1.21 -8.53 -8.35
CA PHE A 82 1.91 -9.81 -8.18
C PHE A 82 1.67 -10.76 -9.35
N SER A 83 0.47 -10.73 -9.93
CA SER A 83 0.15 -11.47 -11.14
C SER A 83 0.92 -10.94 -12.36
N ASP A 84 0.96 -9.64 -12.57
CA ASP A 84 1.71 -9.01 -13.68
C ASP A 84 3.21 -9.31 -13.59
N GLN A 85 3.75 -9.41 -12.38
CA GLN A 85 5.14 -9.80 -12.14
C GLN A 85 5.35 -11.33 -12.12
N GLY A 86 4.34 -12.12 -12.45
CA GLY A 86 4.45 -13.57 -12.68
C GLY A 86 4.32 -14.47 -11.45
N ALA A 87 3.92 -13.94 -10.28
CA ALA A 87 3.73 -14.78 -9.10
C ALA A 87 2.49 -15.68 -9.19
N TYR A 88 1.45 -15.22 -9.88
CA TYR A 88 0.17 -15.95 -10.05
C TYR A 88 -0.44 -15.64 -11.41
N THR A 89 -1.23 -16.57 -11.96
CA THR A 89 -2.10 -16.26 -13.10
C THR A 89 -3.41 -15.63 -12.61
N GLN A 90 -4.06 -14.82 -13.44
CA GLN A 90 -5.39 -14.28 -13.10
C GLN A 90 -6.42 -15.39 -12.85
N ASP A 91 -6.40 -16.46 -13.64
CA ASP A 91 -7.31 -17.59 -13.45
C ASP A 91 -7.12 -18.25 -12.09
N TYR A 92 -5.87 -18.45 -11.69
CA TYR A 92 -5.54 -18.96 -10.35
C TYR A 92 -6.05 -18.04 -9.24
N MET A 93 -5.89 -16.72 -9.41
CA MET A 93 -6.37 -15.77 -8.40
C MET A 93 -7.90 -15.79 -8.29
N VAL A 94 -8.62 -15.83 -9.40
CA VAL A 94 -10.09 -15.90 -9.42
C VAL A 94 -10.59 -17.20 -8.77
N GLU A 95 -9.98 -18.33 -9.08
CA GLU A 95 -10.36 -19.63 -8.52
C GLU A 95 -10.20 -19.69 -6.99
N HIS A 96 -9.17 -18.99 -6.46
CA HIS A 96 -8.78 -19.07 -5.06
C HIS A 96 -9.21 -17.81 -4.25
N PHE A 97 -9.99 -16.90 -4.86
CA PHE A 97 -10.48 -15.70 -4.19
C PHE A 97 -11.74 -16.00 -3.37
N GLU A 98 -11.69 -15.72 -2.06
CA GLU A 98 -12.77 -15.99 -1.08
C GLU A 98 -13.36 -17.43 -1.19
N ASN A 99 -12.59 -18.37 -1.72
CA ASN A 99 -12.99 -19.76 -1.86
C ASN A 99 -12.79 -20.51 -0.54
N LEU A 100 -13.86 -20.98 0.06
CA LEU A 100 -13.83 -21.62 1.39
C LEU A 100 -12.89 -22.83 1.47
N ASP A 101 -12.83 -23.62 0.40
CA ASP A 101 -12.01 -24.85 0.37
C ASP A 101 -10.54 -24.58 0.00
N GLN A 102 -10.31 -23.57 -0.84
CA GLN A 102 -8.99 -23.26 -1.42
C GLN A 102 -8.58 -21.79 -1.21
N TYR A 103 -9.02 -21.18 -0.11
CA TYR A 103 -8.79 -19.78 0.20
C TYR A 103 -7.32 -19.39 0.16
N LYS A 104 -6.99 -18.46 -0.72
CA LYS A 104 -5.66 -17.87 -0.83
C LYS A 104 -5.68 -16.34 -0.90
N PHE A 105 -6.64 -15.79 -1.60
CA PHE A 105 -6.84 -14.36 -1.77
C PHE A 105 -8.19 -13.97 -1.19
N GLY A 106 -8.26 -12.79 -0.64
CA GLY A 106 -9.50 -12.23 -0.11
C GLY A 106 -9.49 -10.72 -0.23
N MET A 107 -10.66 -10.08 -0.06
CA MET A 107 -10.80 -8.63 -0.06
C MET A 107 -9.88 -7.93 0.96
N HIS A 108 -9.43 -8.66 1.98
CA HIS A 108 -8.40 -8.23 2.92
C HIS A 108 -7.25 -9.23 2.88
N SER A 109 -6.06 -8.74 2.64
CA SER A 109 -4.89 -9.59 2.42
C SER A 109 -4.48 -10.41 3.65
N ASN A 110 -4.06 -11.64 3.40
CA ASN A 110 -3.63 -12.58 4.43
C ASN A 110 -2.19 -13.05 4.18
N ARG A 111 -1.27 -12.64 5.06
CA ARG A 111 0.16 -12.99 4.98
C ARG A 111 0.44 -14.50 5.00
N LYS A 112 -0.37 -15.28 5.74
CA LYS A 112 -0.16 -16.74 5.82
C LYS A 112 -0.51 -17.44 4.50
N LYS A 113 -1.36 -16.83 3.69
CA LYS A 113 -1.87 -17.38 2.43
C LYS A 113 -1.14 -16.81 1.21
N CYS A 114 -0.81 -15.50 1.26
CA CYS A 114 -0.08 -14.79 0.21
C CYS A 114 1.25 -14.26 0.80
N PRO A 115 2.38 -14.95 0.59
CA PRO A 115 3.64 -14.62 1.25
C PRO A 115 4.27 -13.29 0.77
N GLN A 116 3.78 -12.70 -0.32
CA GLN A 116 4.16 -11.37 -0.79
C GLN A 116 3.60 -10.26 0.12
N ILE A 117 2.56 -10.55 0.88
CA ILE A 117 1.95 -9.63 1.83
C ILE A 117 2.78 -9.60 3.12
N GLU A 118 3.16 -8.41 3.55
CA GLU A 118 3.98 -8.24 4.76
C GLU A 118 3.17 -8.44 6.05
N VAL A 119 1.95 -7.91 6.09
CA VAL A 119 1.06 -7.94 7.26
C VAL A 119 -0.36 -8.25 6.81
N SER A 120 -1.04 -9.16 7.52
CA SER A 120 -2.48 -9.31 7.41
C SER A 120 -3.12 -8.07 8.03
N ALA A 121 -3.73 -7.23 7.23
CA ALA A 121 -4.37 -5.98 7.65
C ALA A 121 -5.88 -6.04 7.40
N GLY A 122 -6.60 -4.97 7.77
CA GLY A 122 -8.07 -4.88 7.66
C GLY A 122 -8.69 -4.13 8.83
N SER A 123 -8.07 -4.20 10.02
CA SER A 123 -8.37 -3.28 11.11
C SER A 123 -7.65 -1.97 10.84
N LEU A 124 -8.41 -0.98 10.37
CA LEU A 124 -7.86 0.34 10.00
C LEU A 124 -7.14 1.00 11.18
N GLY A 125 -6.14 1.82 10.90
CA GLY A 125 -5.31 2.49 11.89
C GLY A 125 -4.15 1.65 12.45
N HIS A 126 -4.05 0.36 12.13
CA HIS A 126 -3.02 -0.52 12.70
C HIS A 126 -1.77 -0.68 11.82
N GLY A 127 -1.83 -0.37 10.54
CA GLY A 127 -0.68 -0.53 9.64
C GLY A 127 0.49 0.39 9.98
N LEU A 128 0.24 1.66 10.30
CA LEU A 128 1.29 2.61 10.64
C LEU A 128 1.99 2.27 11.98
N PRO A 129 1.29 1.93 13.09
CA PRO A 129 1.94 1.43 14.31
C PRO A 129 2.80 0.18 14.07
N ILE A 130 2.32 -0.75 13.26
CA ILE A 130 3.07 -1.96 12.89
C ILE A 130 4.32 -1.57 12.08
N ALA A 131 4.21 -0.62 11.14
CA ALA A 131 5.33 -0.11 10.35
C ALA A 131 6.40 0.55 11.23
N VAL A 132 6.01 1.30 12.26
CA VAL A 132 6.92 1.83 13.29
C VAL A 132 7.68 0.67 13.96
N GLY A 133 6.99 -0.40 14.34
CA GLY A 133 7.63 -1.58 14.92
C GLY A 133 8.64 -2.24 13.98
N TYR A 134 8.34 -2.38 12.70
CA TYR A 134 9.27 -2.89 11.69
C TYR A 134 10.50 -1.98 11.52
N ALA A 135 10.29 -0.67 11.44
CA ALA A 135 11.38 0.30 11.29
C ALA A 135 12.32 0.31 12.51
N MET A 136 11.76 0.20 13.72
CA MET A 136 12.54 0.02 14.95
C MET A 136 13.28 -1.31 14.94
N GLY A 137 12.64 -2.40 14.53
CA GLY A 137 13.23 -3.73 14.42
C GLY A 137 14.43 -3.76 13.50
N ALA A 138 14.38 -3.05 12.35
CA ALA A 138 15.54 -2.89 11.45
C ALA A 138 16.74 -2.28 12.20
N ARG A 139 16.52 -1.21 12.94
CA ARG A 139 17.60 -0.52 13.70
C ARG A 139 18.20 -1.42 14.78
N VAL A 140 17.36 -2.13 15.52
CA VAL A 140 17.83 -3.05 16.58
C VAL A 140 18.69 -4.18 15.98
N ARG A 141 18.28 -4.71 14.83
CA ARG A 141 19.01 -5.76 14.12
C ARG A 141 20.15 -5.25 13.23
N LYS A 142 20.32 -3.92 13.14
CA LYS A 142 21.30 -3.28 12.25
C LYS A 142 21.11 -3.65 10.77
N GLU A 143 19.85 -3.79 10.36
CA GLU A 143 19.42 -4.01 8.98
C GLU A 143 19.08 -2.67 8.31
N ASN A 144 19.31 -2.56 7.00
CA ASN A 144 19.17 -1.31 6.25
C ASN A 144 17.94 -1.25 5.36
N TYR A 145 16.93 -2.10 5.59
CA TYR A 145 15.70 -2.04 4.80
C TYR A 145 14.83 -0.83 5.15
N ARG A 146 14.12 -0.35 4.17
CA ARG A 146 13.09 0.68 4.33
C ARG A 146 11.74 0.04 4.59
N VAL A 147 10.89 0.76 5.30
CA VAL A 147 9.51 0.39 5.54
C VAL A 147 8.61 1.43 4.88
N PHE A 148 7.71 0.98 4.04
CA PHE A 148 6.68 1.79 3.41
C PHE A 148 5.33 1.33 3.93
N VAL A 149 4.48 2.27 4.31
CA VAL A 149 3.10 1.98 4.70
C VAL A 149 2.17 2.91 3.94
N MET A 150 1.10 2.35 3.38
CA MET A 150 0.07 3.11 2.69
C MET A 150 -1.22 3.07 3.51
N ILE A 151 -1.74 4.23 3.84
CA ILE A 151 -2.95 4.45 4.64
C ILE A 151 -3.96 5.29 3.86
N GLY A 152 -5.23 5.18 4.18
CA GLY A 152 -6.30 6.01 3.62
C GLY A 152 -6.61 7.22 4.50
N ASP A 153 -7.27 8.22 3.93
CA ASP A 153 -7.67 9.43 4.67
C ASP A 153 -8.76 9.14 5.72
N GLY A 154 -9.78 8.34 5.40
CA GLY A 154 -10.74 7.89 6.40
C GLY A 154 -10.12 6.99 7.47
N GLU A 155 -9.09 6.20 7.13
CA GLU A 155 -8.30 5.45 8.10
C GLU A 155 -7.50 6.36 9.03
N PHE A 156 -7.14 7.56 8.56
CA PHE A 156 -6.35 8.52 9.34
C PHE A 156 -7.12 9.10 10.54
N ASP A 157 -8.45 8.92 10.59
CA ASP A 157 -9.28 9.24 11.75
C ASP A 157 -8.93 8.40 12.98
N GLU A 158 -8.37 7.19 12.79
CA GLU A 158 -8.01 6.30 13.88
C GLU A 158 -6.87 6.87 14.74
N GLY A 159 -7.09 6.93 16.06
CA GLY A 159 -6.16 7.53 17.02
C GLY A 159 -4.77 6.91 17.03
N THR A 160 -4.68 5.61 16.77
CA THR A 160 -3.41 4.86 16.70
C THR A 160 -2.46 5.37 15.62
N ASN A 161 -2.96 5.99 14.54
CA ASN A 161 -2.11 6.64 13.54
C ASN A 161 -1.37 7.85 14.15
N TRP A 162 -2.06 8.66 14.93
CA TRP A 162 -1.48 9.84 15.61
C TRP A 162 -0.44 9.46 16.65
N GLU A 163 -0.71 8.39 17.41
CA GLU A 163 0.25 7.79 18.33
C GLU A 163 1.50 7.28 17.60
N ALA A 164 1.32 6.63 16.46
CA ALA A 164 2.41 6.14 15.63
C ALA A 164 3.23 7.27 15.01
N LEU A 165 2.61 8.37 14.56
CA LEU A 165 3.33 9.56 14.10
C LEU A 165 4.22 10.14 15.18
N MET A 166 3.71 10.27 16.40
CA MET A 166 4.49 10.73 17.56
C MET A 166 5.67 9.80 17.83
N ALA A 167 5.46 8.49 17.84
CA ALA A 167 6.52 7.50 18.06
C ALA A 167 7.56 7.52 16.93
N GLY A 168 7.14 7.55 15.67
CA GLY A 168 8.04 7.60 14.50
C GLY A 168 8.99 8.80 14.54
N ALA A 169 8.47 9.97 14.88
CA ALA A 169 9.26 11.19 15.04
C ALA A 169 10.19 11.11 16.26
N HIS A 170 9.65 10.70 17.43
CA HIS A 170 10.43 10.59 18.66
C HIS A 170 11.65 9.69 18.50
N TYR A 171 11.45 8.52 17.89
CA TYR A 171 12.53 7.56 17.64
C TYR A 171 13.34 7.88 16.38
N LYS A 172 13.05 8.96 15.65
CA LYS A 172 13.78 9.40 14.44
C LYS A 172 13.91 8.27 13.43
N LEU A 173 12.79 7.65 13.07
CA LEU A 173 12.75 6.50 12.16
C LEU A 173 12.86 6.96 10.70
N ASN A 174 14.07 7.31 10.27
CA ASN A 174 14.37 7.82 8.92
C ASN A 174 14.27 6.74 7.82
N ASN A 175 14.05 5.50 8.19
CA ASN A 175 13.78 4.37 7.29
C ASN A 175 12.29 4.06 7.14
N LEU A 176 11.40 4.90 7.67
CA LEU A 176 9.94 4.77 7.58
C LEU A 176 9.37 5.84 6.66
N VAL A 177 8.59 5.41 5.67
CA VAL A 177 7.82 6.26 4.75
C VAL A 177 6.34 5.94 4.92
N CYS A 178 5.55 6.96 5.27
CA CYS A 178 4.09 6.86 5.31
C CYS A 178 3.50 7.57 4.09
N ILE A 179 2.68 6.87 3.33
CA ILE A 179 1.98 7.37 2.16
C ILE A 179 0.51 7.48 2.54
N LEU A 180 -0.03 8.69 2.52
CA LEU A 180 -1.44 8.96 2.74
C LEU A 180 -2.16 9.08 1.39
N ASP A 181 -3.01 8.12 1.07
CA ASP A 181 -3.96 8.23 -0.03
C ASP A 181 -5.13 9.12 0.40
N LYS A 182 -5.01 10.41 0.11
CA LYS A 182 -6.05 11.40 0.39
C LYS A 182 -7.01 11.51 -0.79
N ASN A 183 -7.80 10.48 -1.00
CA ASN A 183 -8.80 10.43 -2.09
C ASN A 183 -10.08 11.20 -1.77
N GLN A 184 -10.18 11.81 -0.60
CA GLN A 184 -11.27 12.67 -0.11
C GLN A 184 -12.61 11.96 0.07
N LEU A 185 -12.62 10.62 0.02
CA LEU A 185 -13.83 9.82 0.20
C LEU A 185 -13.61 8.75 1.27
N GLN A 186 -14.60 8.58 2.12
CA GLN A 186 -14.70 7.44 3.04
C GLN A 186 -16.10 6.85 2.98
N MET A 187 -16.31 5.68 3.61
CA MET A 187 -17.48 4.78 3.50
C MET A 187 -18.80 5.43 3.02
N THR A 188 -19.19 6.56 3.56
CA THR A 188 -20.54 7.13 3.38
C THR A 188 -20.54 8.51 2.72
N GLY A 189 -19.38 9.06 2.38
CA GLY A 189 -19.33 10.39 1.75
C GLY A 189 -17.95 11.06 1.79
N PRO A 190 -17.91 12.36 1.45
CA PRO A 190 -16.68 13.14 1.48
C PRO A 190 -16.06 13.21 2.88
N THR A 191 -14.75 13.03 2.96
CA THR A 191 -13.99 13.03 4.23
C THR A 191 -14.22 14.30 5.03
N GLU A 192 -14.29 15.47 4.38
CA GLU A 192 -14.53 16.75 5.08
C GLU A 192 -15.89 16.84 5.78
N GLN A 193 -16.89 16.06 5.29
CA GLN A 193 -18.25 16.05 5.86
C GLN A 193 -18.43 14.98 6.92
N ILE A 194 -17.68 13.89 6.83
CA ILE A 194 -17.77 12.76 7.77
C ILE A 194 -16.88 12.99 8.97
N MET A 195 -15.56 13.13 8.74
CA MET A 195 -14.57 13.49 9.76
C MET A 195 -13.41 14.22 9.11
N ASN A 196 -13.33 15.53 9.31
CA ASN A 196 -12.32 16.36 8.66
C ASN A 196 -10.97 16.27 9.38
N ILE A 197 -9.97 15.75 8.70
CA ILE A 197 -8.58 15.67 9.19
C ILE A 197 -7.71 16.87 8.78
N ASP A 198 -8.21 17.77 7.93
CA ASP A 198 -7.41 18.90 7.46
C ASP A 198 -7.18 19.99 8.54
N PRO A 199 -6.07 20.72 8.46
CA PRO A 199 -4.95 20.56 7.52
C PRO A 199 -4.00 19.42 7.92
N VAL A 200 -4.14 18.26 7.29
CA VAL A 200 -3.41 17.04 7.69
C VAL A 200 -1.90 17.22 7.56
N ALA A 201 -1.43 17.85 6.49
CA ALA A 201 0.00 18.07 6.25
C ALA A 201 0.66 18.88 7.38
N ASP A 202 -0.01 19.93 7.86
CA ASP A 202 0.52 20.78 8.95
C ASP A 202 0.51 20.04 10.29
N LYS A 203 -0.52 19.25 10.56
CA LYS A 203 -0.58 18.39 11.74
C LYS A 203 0.58 17.36 11.74
N VAL A 204 0.85 16.72 10.61
CA VAL A 204 1.96 15.76 10.49
C VAL A 204 3.33 16.45 10.61
N ARG A 205 3.50 17.65 10.04
CA ARG A 205 4.71 18.47 10.24
C ARG A 205 4.91 18.84 11.70
N ALA A 206 3.82 19.13 12.43
CA ALA A 206 3.89 19.47 13.86
C ALA A 206 4.38 18.30 14.72
N PHE A 207 4.18 17.05 14.29
CA PHE A 207 4.82 15.87 14.90
C PHE A 207 6.31 15.74 14.59
N GLY A 208 6.86 16.54 13.67
CA GLY A 208 8.28 16.50 13.30
C GLY A 208 8.60 15.63 12.09
N TRP A 209 7.60 15.25 11.30
CA TRP A 209 7.81 14.52 10.04
C TRP A 209 8.15 15.48 8.90
N ASN A 210 8.98 14.98 7.97
CA ASN A 210 9.13 15.63 6.66
C ASN A 210 7.91 15.26 5.80
N VAL A 211 7.20 16.26 5.28
CA VAL A 211 5.98 16.06 4.50
C VAL A 211 6.19 16.57 3.07
N ILE A 212 5.96 15.68 2.12
CA ILE A 212 5.90 15.97 0.70
C ILE A 212 4.42 15.93 0.27
N ASN A 213 3.92 17.03 -0.27
CA ASN A 213 2.60 17.06 -0.87
C ASN A 213 2.70 16.74 -2.36
N ILE A 214 1.86 15.81 -2.80
CA ILE A 214 1.62 15.50 -4.20
C ILE A 214 0.19 15.97 -4.47
N GLU A 215 0.01 16.93 -5.39
CA GLU A 215 -1.30 17.53 -5.65
C GLU A 215 -2.24 16.56 -6.37
N ASP A 216 -1.70 15.81 -7.32
CA ASP A 216 -2.42 14.76 -8.03
C ASP A 216 -1.67 13.42 -7.91
N GLY A 217 -2.19 12.54 -7.04
CA GLY A 217 -1.64 11.20 -6.82
C GLY A 217 -1.85 10.24 -8.00
N ASN A 218 -2.63 10.64 -9.00
CA ASN A 218 -2.82 9.90 -10.25
C ASN A 218 -1.96 10.44 -11.40
N ASP A 219 -1.17 11.49 -11.17
CA ASP A 219 -0.13 11.97 -12.07
C ASP A 219 1.21 11.31 -11.74
N MET A 220 1.66 10.36 -12.55
CA MET A 220 2.90 9.61 -12.32
C MET A 220 4.14 10.53 -12.30
N ALA A 221 4.14 11.66 -12.99
CA ALA A 221 5.26 12.59 -12.95
C ALA A 221 5.39 13.28 -11.58
N GLN A 222 4.28 13.51 -10.90
CA GLN A 222 4.29 14.04 -9.52
C GLN A 222 4.62 12.96 -8.49
N VAL A 223 4.24 11.71 -8.76
CA VAL A 223 4.50 10.56 -7.89
C VAL A 223 5.99 10.17 -7.89
N CYS A 224 6.71 10.38 -8.98
CA CYS A 224 8.12 10.03 -9.18
C CYS A 224 9.10 11.13 -8.80
#